data_ef918ca2f344b75f6a129920df16c98e
#
_entry.id   ef918ca2f344b75f6a129920df16c98e
#
_cell.length_a   1.000
_cell.length_b   1.000
_cell.length_c   1.000
_cell.angle_alpha   90.00
_cell.angle_beta   90.00
_cell.angle_gamma   90.00
#
_symmetry.space_group_name_H-M   'P 1'
#
loop_
_entity.id
_entity.type
_entity.pdbx_description
1 polymer ?
#
loop_
_entity_poly.entity_id
_entity_poly.type
_entity_poly.pdbx_seq_one_letter_code
_entity_poly.pdbx_strand_id
1 'polypeptide(L)'
;MALVTKYGSFWGMLPQTTGRYFWVSPTANYVIEGQTLSASDSNDGLSPERAFLTVTAAMAAATANVGDVIVLLPGSHSYAATLTIAKAGLTIVGIPGSTPRQNARHGSGGKRLKTQITCTATAGIVFTVSAVDTEIAFIQFNPAAAGGRGISLSPLSGAANRTYIHDCVFALQGTASVTTYGI
;
A
#
# COMPACT_ATOMS: atom_id res chain seq x y z
N MET A 1 -12.71 21.78 10.88
CA MET A 1 -12.91 22.27 9.51
C MET A 1 -11.62 22.73 8.82
N ALA A 2 -10.46 22.66 9.46
CA ALA A 2 -9.16 23.09 8.90
C ALA A 2 -8.41 21.99 8.12
N LEU A 3 -8.78 20.71 8.24
CA LEU A 3 -8.10 19.59 7.56
C LEU A 3 -8.40 19.53 6.06
N VAL A 4 -9.56 19.94 5.63
CA VAL A 4 -9.99 19.84 4.23
C VAL A 4 -9.19 20.74 3.30
N THR A 5 -8.70 21.87 3.79
CA THR A 5 -7.90 22.80 3.00
C THR A 5 -6.42 22.41 2.90
N LYS A 6 -5.92 21.68 3.88
CA LYS A 6 -4.51 21.31 3.99
C LYS A 6 -4.10 20.16 3.04
N TYR A 7 -5.05 19.31 2.67
CA TYR A 7 -4.85 18.15 1.78
C TYR A 7 -5.86 18.12 0.64
N GLY A 8 -6.41 19.27 0.26
CA GLY A 8 -7.62 19.40 -0.56
C GLY A 8 -7.64 18.66 -1.89
N SER A 9 -6.51 18.54 -2.60
CA SER A 9 -6.44 17.76 -3.84
C SER A 9 -6.27 16.25 -3.61
N PHE A 10 -5.84 15.85 -2.41
CA PHE A 10 -5.54 14.47 -2.06
C PHE A 10 -6.79 13.72 -1.58
N TRP A 11 -7.64 14.37 -0.78
CA TRP A 11 -8.86 13.75 -0.27
C TRP A 11 -9.85 13.34 -1.36
N GLY A 12 -9.87 14.04 -2.48
CA GLY A 12 -10.71 13.68 -3.63
C GLY A 12 -10.23 12.43 -4.38
N MET A 13 -9.07 11.90 -4.04
CA MET A 13 -8.48 10.70 -4.66
C MET A 13 -8.57 9.45 -3.77
N LEU A 14 -8.96 9.62 -2.50
CA LEU A 14 -9.16 8.48 -1.61
C LEU A 14 -10.49 7.79 -1.89
N PRO A 15 -10.55 6.46 -1.77
CA PRO A 15 -11.80 5.73 -1.85
C PRO A 15 -12.82 6.29 -0.86
N GLN A 16 -14.04 6.45 -1.30
CA GLN A 16 -15.15 6.80 -0.38
C GLN A 16 -15.44 5.58 0.49
N THR A 17 -15.48 5.77 1.80
CA THR A 17 -15.72 4.68 2.73
C THR A 17 -16.62 5.10 3.89
N THR A 18 -17.31 4.13 4.47
CA THR A 18 -18.02 4.24 5.76
C THR A 18 -17.09 3.90 6.94
N GLY A 19 -15.94 3.30 6.67
CA GLY A 19 -14.92 2.96 7.64
C GLY A 19 -13.99 4.13 7.99
N ARG A 20 -12.88 3.81 8.62
CA ARG A 20 -11.84 4.76 9.03
C ARG A 20 -10.68 4.75 8.06
N TYR A 21 -9.95 5.86 8.01
CA TYR A 21 -8.67 5.93 7.33
C TYR A 21 -7.55 5.76 8.36
N PHE A 22 -6.65 4.82 8.08
CA PHE A 22 -5.41 4.62 8.84
C PHE A 22 -4.22 5.01 8.00
N TRP A 23 -3.41 5.90 8.51
CA TRP A 23 -2.25 6.45 7.81
C TRP A 23 -0.98 5.72 8.24
N VAL A 24 -0.11 5.42 7.27
CA VAL A 24 1.16 4.74 7.49
C VAL A 24 2.28 5.53 6.83
N SER A 25 3.32 5.84 7.59
CA SER A 25 4.53 6.49 7.07
C SER A 25 5.63 5.46 6.77
N PRO A 26 6.42 5.65 5.71
CA PRO A 26 7.54 4.77 5.40
C PRO A 26 8.74 4.94 6.34
N THR A 27 8.77 6.00 7.13
CA THR A 27 9.89 6.36 8.03
C THR A 27 9.36 6.89 9.35
N ALA A 28 10.15 6.71 10.41
CA ALA A 28 9.82 7.22 11.74
C ALA A 28 9.68 8.75 11.77
N ASN A 29 10.47 9.47 10.96
CA ASN A 29 10.34 10.91 10.78
C ASN A 29 9.99 11.21 9.33
N TYR A 30 9.00 12.05 9.11
CA TYR A 30 8.53 12.43 7.78
C TYR A 30 8.07 13.89 7.78
N VAL A 31 7.97 14.48 6.60
CA VAL A 31 7.61 15.89 6.46
C VAL A 31 6.32 16.01 5.67
N ILE A 32 5.34 16.71 6.22
CA ILE A 32 4.14 17.13 5.53
C ILE A 32 4.03 18.65 5.61
N GLU A 33 3.95 19.31 4.46
CA GLU A 33 3.83 20.78 4.34
C GLU A 33 4.87 21.56 5.15
N GLY A 34 6.12 21.04 5.17
CA GLY A 34 7.22 21.66 5.90
C GLY A 34 7.27 21.38 7.40
N GLN A 35 6.29 20.65 7.94
CA GLN A 35 6.26 20.24 9.34
C GLN A 35 6.87 18.84 9.49
N THR A 36 7.84 18.68 10.38
CA THR A 36 8.41 17.38 10.73
C THR A 36 7.47 16.67 11.71
N LEU A 37 7.08 15.45 11.37
CA LEU A 37 6.16 14.61 12.12
C LEU A 37 6.83 13.30 12.46
N SER A 38 6.35 12.61 13.50
CA SER A 38 6.85 11.31 13.93
C SER A 38 5.80 10.23 13.77
N ALA A 39 6.15 9.19 13.02
CA ALA A 39 5.35 7.96 12.94
C ALA A 39 5.75 6.99 14.05
N SER A 40 4.78 6.32 14.61
CA SER A 40 4.97 5.30 15.64
C SER A 40 3.80 4.33 15.63
N ASP A 41 4.06 3.06 15.88
CA ASP A 41 3.00 2.07 16.04
C ASP A 41 2.20 2.23 17.35
N SER A 42 2.63 3.16 18.23
CA SER A 42 1.83 3.61 19.39
C SER A 42 0.84 4.73 19.05
N ASN A 43 0.90 5.32 17.86
CA ASN A 43 -0.09 6.29 17.39
C ASN A 43 -1.42 5.59 17.10
N ASP A 44 -2.49 6.37 16.90
CA ASP A 44 -3.80 5.83 16.49
C ASP A 44 -3.96 5.67 14.97
N GLY A 45 -3.06 6.26 14.19
CA GLY A 45 -3.09 6.23 12.72
C GLY A 45 -4.24 7.00 12.09
N LEU A 46 -5.09 7.69 12.84
CA LEU A 46 -6.34 8.30 12.34
C LEU A 46 -6.13 9.63 11.60
N SER A 47 -4.91 10.14 11.58
CA SER A 47 -4.55 11.32 10.78
C SER A 47 -3.13 11.18 10.23
N PRO A 48 -2.80 11.92 9.16
CA PRO A 48 -1.44 11.92 8.63
C PRO A 48 -0.38 12.35 9.65
N GLU A 49 -0.74 13.21 10.62
CA GLU A 49 0.14 13.71 11.67
C GLU A 49 0.45 12.65 12.75
N ARG A 50 -0.41 11.65 12.87
CA ARG A 50 -0.33 10.56 13.84
C ARG A 50 -0.24 9.21 13.16
N ALA A 51 0.48 9.14 12.05
CA ALA A 51 0.60 7.93 11.26
C ALA A 51 1.25 6.79 12.04
N PHE A 52 0.84 5.56 11.73
CA PHE A 52 1.59 4.36 12.11
C PHE A 52 2.95 4.32 11.38
N LEU A 53 3.91 3.65 11.96
CA LEU A 53 5.18 3.37 11.32
C LEU A 53 5.11 2.14 10.40
N THR A 54 4.23 1.19 10.71
CA THR A 54 4.14 -0.07 9.96
C THR A 54 2.74 -0.36 9.44
N VAL A 55 2.67 -0.99 8.26
CA VAL A 55 1.41 -1.50 7.70
C VAL A 55 0.82 -2.58 8.61
N THR A 56 1.65 -3.33 9.31
CA THR A 56 1.23 -4.36 10.26
C THR A 56 0.40 -3.76 11.40
N ALA A 57 0.84 -2.63 11.97
CA ALA A 57 0.08 -1.93 13.02
C ALA A 57 -1.26 -1.41 12.48
N ALA A 58 -1.27 -0.82 11.28
CA ALA A 58 -2.50 -0.36 10.64
C ALA A 58 -3.46 -1.52 10.35
N MET A 59 -2.96 -2.65 9.83
CA MET A 59 -3.78 -3.84 9.62
C MET A 59 -4.32 -4.42 10.94
N ALA A 60 -3.56 -4.34 12.03
CA ALA A 60 -4.03 -4.76 13.35
C ALA A 60 -5.16 -3.86 13.87
N ALA A 61 -5.04 -2.54 13.70
CA ALA A 61 -6.03 -1.55 14.12
C ALA A 61 -7.32 -1.55 13.29
N ALA A 62 -7.24 -1.92 12.01
CA ALA A 62 -8.40 -1.98 11.12
C ALA A 62 -9.41 -3.04 11.57
N THR A 63 -10.68 -2.84 11.22
CA THR A 63 -11.79 -3.75 11.51
C THR A 63 -12.29 -4.39 10.21
N ALA A 64 -12.53 -5.69 10.23
CA ALA A 64 -13.06 -6.39 9.07
C ALA A 64 -14.51 -5.96 8.76
N ASN A 65 -14.86 -5.97 7.46
CA ASN A 65 -16.23 -5.74 6.94
C ASN A 65 -16.86 -4.37 7.27
N VAL A 66 -16.05 -3.37 7.65
CA VAL A 66 -16.54 -2.00 7.89
C VAL A 66 -16.06 -1.00 6.84
N GLY A 67 -15.23 -1.46 5.90
CA GLY A 67 -14.68 -0.60 4.85
C GLY A 67 -13.50 0.26 5.30
N ASP A 68 -12.73 -0.17 6.29
CA ASP A 68 -11.53 0.57 6.72
C ASP A 68 -10.50 0.66 5.57
N VAL A 69 -9.82 1.80 5.48
CA VAL A 69 -8.84 2.11 4.43
C VAL A 69 -7.48 2.38 5.06
N ILE A 70 -6.45 1.66 4.61
CA ILE A 70 -5.06 1.93 4.97
C ILE A 70 -4.42 2.78 3.88
N VAL A 71 -3.99 3.97 4.24
CA VAL A 71 -3.36 4.93 3.33
C VAL A 71 -1.86 4.96 3.57
N LEU A 72 -1.10 4.56 2.55
CA LEU A 72 0.35 4.55 2.59
C LEU A 72 0.90 5.89 2.11
N LEU A 73 1.58 6.62 2.97
CA LEU A 73 2.25 7.87 2.62
C LEU A 73 3.37 7.61 1.59
N PRO A 74 3.72 8.61 0.77
CA PRO A 74 4.77 8.47 -0.22
C PRO A 74 6.11 8.08 0.39
N GLY A 75 6.81 7.17 -0.26
CA GLY A 75 8.13 6.68 0.15
C GLY A 75 8.26 5.18 -0.03
N SER A 76 9.34 4.62 0.51
CA SER A 76 9.64 3.19 0.43
C SER A 76 9.35 2.51 1.77
N HIS A 77 8.28 1.75 1.81
CA HIS A 77 7.92 0.89 2.94
C HIS A 77 8.67 -0.44 2.80
N SER A 78 9.56 -0.75 3.72
CA SER A 78 10.42 -1.94 3.66
C SER A 78 10.11 -2.91 4.79
N TYR A 79 9.90 -4.17 4.45
CA TYR A 79 9.54 -5.24 5.39
C TYR A 79 10.43 -6.46 5.17
N ALA A 80 10.85 -7.10 6.27
CA ALA A 80 11.65 -8.32 6.23
C ALA A 80 10.81 -9.59 6.08
N ALA A 81 9.48 -9.48 6.14
CA ALA A 81 8.56 -10.61 6.03
C ALA A 81 7.34 -10.24 5.17
N THR A 82 6.66 -11.24 4.68
CA THR A 82 5.39 -11.09 3.95
C THR A 82 4.32 -10.45 4.84
N LEU A 83 3.59 -9.50 4.28
CA LEU A 83 2.43 -8.89 4.92
C LEU A 83 1.17 -9.69 4.56
N THR A 84 0.45 -10.22 5.55
CA THR A 84 -0.77 -11.01 5.31
C THR A 84 -2.02 -10.17 5.54
N ILE A 85 -2.82 -10.00 4.49
CA ILE A 85 -4.12 -9.33 4.55
C ILE A 85 -5.17 -10.39 4.85
N ALA A 86 -5.59 -10.46 6.12
CA ALA A 86 -6.53 -11.46 6.63
C ALA A 86 -7.90 -10.88 7.02
N LYS A 87 -8.08 -9.56 6.89
CA LYS A 87 -9.34 -8.88 7.22
C LYS A 87 -10.13 -8.56 5.96
N ALA A 88 -11.34 -9.08 5.87
CA ALA A 88 -12.24 -8.84 4.75
C ALA A 88 -12.71 -7.37 4.68
N GLY A 89 -12.99 -6.89 3.48
CA GLY A 89 -13.47 -5.52 3.26
C GLY A 89 -12.42 -4.44 3.53
N LEU A 90 -11.12 -4.76 3.44
CA LEU A 90 -10.03 -3.83 3.68
C LEU A 90 -9.50 -3.27 2.36
N THR A 91 -9.36 -1.95 2.29
CA THR A 91 -8.69 -1.25 1.18
C THR A 91 -7.28 -0.83 1.61
N ILE A 92 -6.26 -1.10 0.79
CA ILE A 92 -4.91 -0.60 0.97
C ILE A 92 -4.53 0.24 -0.24
N VAL A 93 -4.28 1.53 -0.02
CA VAL A 93 -4.05 2.48 -1.09
C VAL A 93 -2.78 3.29 -0.88
N GLY A 94 -1.96 3.37 -1.92
CA GLY A 94 -0.85 4.31 -1.97
C GLY A 94 -1.33 5.70 -2.37
N ILE A 95 -0.55 6.71 -2.07
CA ILE A 95 -0.79 8.06 -2.58
C ILE A 95 -0.29 8.14 -4.02
N PRO A 96 -1.15 8.35 -5.01
CA PRO A 96 -0.72 8.58 -6.37
C PRO A 96 0.11 9.87 -6.42
N GLY A 97 1.17 9.87 -7.21
CA GLY A 97 1.97 11.09 -7.42
C GLY A 97 1.12 12.22 -8.00
N SER A 98 1.56 13.47 -7.81
CA SER A 98 0.88 14.70 -8.24
C SER A 98 0.56 14.81 -9.75
N THR A 99 0.86 13.81 -10.53
CA THR A 99 0.52 13.74 -11.96
C THR A 99 -0.12 12.39 -12.30
N PRO A 100 -1.47 12.29 -12.22
CA PRO A 100 -2.21 11.05 -12.51
C PRO A 100 -2.05 10.55 -13.96
N ARG A 101 -1.47 11.34 -14.86
CA ARG A 101 -1.37 11.05 -16.28
C ARG A 101 0.04 10.94 -16.83
N GLN A 102 1.02 10.74 -16.00
CA GLN A 102 2.32 10.41 -16.57
C GLN A 102 2.39 8.89 -16.75
N ASN A 103 1.66 8.48 -17.79
CA ASN A 103 1.69 7.15 -18.34
C ASN A 103 3.09 6.56 -18.26
N ALA A 104 3.17 5.34 -17.75
CA ALA A 104 4.27 4.45 -17.98
C ALA A 104 4.44 4.22 -19.49
N ARG A 105 4.95 5.21 -20.22
CA ARG A 105 5.48 4.98 -21.54
C ARG A 105 6.82 4.28 -21.31
N HIS A 106 6.91 3.09 -21.83
CA HIS A 106 8.11 2.30 -21.95
C HIS A 106 9.29 3.16 -22.41
N GLY A 107 10.19 3.42 -21.50
CA GLY A 107 11.48 4.03 -21.74
C GLY A 107 12.24 3.95 -20.44
N SER A 108 13.54 3.74 -20.48
CA SER A 108 14.47 3.51 -19.37
C SER A 108 14.53 4.62 -18.29
N GLY A 109 13.41 5.19 -17.95
CA GLY A 109 13.15 6.22 -16.96
C GLY A 109 11.73 6.13 -16.42
N GLY A 110 11.13 4.92 -16.38
CA GLY A 110 9.75 4.66 -15.97
C GLY A 110 9.41 5.39 -14.67
N LYS A 111 8.38 6.21 -14.72
CA LYS A 111 7.92 6.98 -13.56
C LYS A 111 7.39 6.02 -12.51
N ARG A 112 8.11 5.94 -11.43
CA ARG A 112 7.76 5.11 -10.28
C ARG A 112 6.58 5.76 -9.53
N LEU A 113 5.67 4.94 -9.05
CA LEU A 113 4.70 5.42 -8.07
C LEU A 113 5.46 5.92 -6.84
N LYS A 114 4.95 6.98 -6.22
CA LYS A 114 5.61 7.56 -5.04
C LYS A 114 5.55 6.64 -3.82
N THR A 115 4.53 5.80 -3.75
CA THR A 115 4.37 4.81 -2.69
C THR A 115 4.90 3.46 -3.17
N GLN A 116 5.92 2.97 -2.51
CA GLN A 116 6.58 1.70 -2.84
C GLN A 116 6.55 0.76 -1.63
N ILE A 117 6.33 -0.52 -1.87
CA ILE A 117 6.50 -1.55 -0.85
C ILE A 117 7.54 -2.55 -1.31
N THR A 118 8.50 -2.84 -0.43
CA THR A 118 9.58 -3.78 -0.66
C THR A 118 9.54 -4.87 0.40
N CYS A 119 9.55 -6.14 -0.03
CA CYS A 119 9.85 -7.27 0.85
C CYS A 119 11.30 -7.68 0.64
N THR A 120 12.10 -7.63 1.70
CA THR A 120 13.54 -7.94 1.66
C THR A 120 13.86 -9.41 1.91
N ALA A 121 12.86 -10.23 2.27
CA ALA A 121 13.04 -11.67 2.40
C ALA A 121 13.41 -12.34 1.08
N THR A 122 14.29 -13.34 1.11
CA THR A 122 14.65 -14.16 -0.06
C THR A 122 13.39 -14.85 -0.59
N ALA A 123 13.12 -14.72 -1.90
CA ALA A 123 11.90 -15.21 -2.56
C ALA A 123 10.60 -14.70 -1.88
N GLY A 124 10.69 -13.56 -1.17
CA GLY A 124 9.60 -13.03 -0.38
C GLY A 124 8.42 -12.55 -1.23
N ILE A 125 7.23 -12.74 -0.70
CA ILE A 125 5.99 -12.19 -1.23
C ILE A 125 5.72 -10.89 -0.49
N VAL A 126 5.39 -9.80 -1.17
CA VAL A 126 5.09 -8.53 -0.49
C VAL A 126 3.76 -8.64 0.26
N PHE A 127 2.69 -8.99 -0.44
CA PHE A 127 1.39 -9.26 0.17
C PHE A 127 0.91 -10.69 -0.10
N THR A 128 0.42 -11.36 0.93
CA THR A 128 -0.47 -12.51 0.81
C THR A 128 -1.88 -12.07 1.18
N VAL A 129 -2.83 -12.21 0.25
CA VAL A 129 -4.23 -11.88 0.49
C VAL A 129 -4.97 -13.18 0.78
N SER A 130 -5.48 -13.30 2.01
CA SER A 130 -6.27 -14.45 2.48
C SER A 130 -7.69 -14.04 2.91
N ALA A 131 -8.11 -12.84 2.59
CA ALA A 131 -9.43 -12.30 2.90
C ALA A 131 -10.19 -11.98 1.60
N VAL A 132 -11.51 -11.90 1.70
CA VAL A 132 -12.42 -11.51 0.61
C VAL A 132 -12.62 -9.99 0.59
N ASP A 133 -13.10 -9.45 -0.52
CA ASP A 133 -13.48 -8.04 -0.67
C ASP A 133 -12.34 -7.07 -0.32
N THR A 134 -11.13 -7.41 -0.75
CA THR A 134 -9.93 -6.62 -0.53
C THR A 134 -9.63 -5.77 -1.77
N GLU A 135 -9.29 -4.51 -1.56
CA GLU A 135 -8.83 -3.62 -2.63
C GLU A 135 -7.38 -3.18 -2.39
N ILE A 136 -6.57 -3.18 -3.45
CA ILE A 136 -5.17 -2.75 -3.42
C ILE A 136 -4.92 -1.84 -4.62
N ALA A 137 -4.52 -0.58 -4.38
CA ALA A 137 -4.36 0.39 -5.45
C ALA A 137 -3.17 1.36 -5.24
N PHE A 138 -2.67 1.91 -6.34
CA PHE A 138 -1.64 2.95 -6.40
C PHE A 138 -0.33 2.62 -5.66
N ILE A 139 0.06 1.35 -5.66
CA ILE A 139 1.26 0.85 -5.00
C ILE A 139 2.24 0.29 -6.02
N GLN A 140 3.52 0.64 -5.88
CA GLN A 140 4.59 -0.03 -6.58
C GLN A 140 5.16 -1.15 -5.71
N PHE A 141 5.13 -2.37 -6.22
CA PHE A 141 5.69 -3.55 -5.58
C PHE A 141 7.11 -3.78 -6.05
N ASN A 142 8.06 -3.83 -5.11
CA ASN A 142 9.47 -4.10 -5.35
C ASN A 142 9.90 -5.35 -4.56
N PRO A 143 9.68 -6.57 -5.07
CA PRO A 143 10.28 -7.75 -4.45
C PRO A 143 11.80 -7.64 -4.55
N ALA A 144 12.51 -7.69 -3.42
CA ALA A 144 13.94 -7.39 -3.36
C ALA A 144 14.83 -8.57 -3.84
N ALA A 145 14.28 -9.77 -3.95
CA ALA A 145 15.05 -10.97 -4.28
C ALA A 145 14.56 -11.64 -5.58
N ALA A 146 15.46 -12.39 -6.20
CA ALA A 146 15.11 -13.27 -7.31
C ALA A 146 14.00 -14.24 -6.89
N GLY A 147 12.94 -14.35 -7.71
CA GLY A 147 11.78 -15.19 -7.41
C GLY A 147 10.76 -14.55 -6.46
N GLY A 148 11.02 -13.34 -5.95
CA GLY A 148 10.06 -12.60 -5.14
C GLY A 148 8.80 -12.23 -5.93
N ARG A 149 7.67 -12.17 -5.24
CA ARG A 149 6.35 -11.85 -5.82
C ARG A 149 5.77 -10.59 -5.19
N GLY A 150 5.04 -9.79 -5.97
CA GLY A 150 4.32 -8.63 -5.44
C GLY A 150 3.15 -9.06 -4.56
N ILE A 151 2.22 -9.82 -5.14
CA ILE A 151 0.99 -10.25 -4.45
C ILE A 151 0.79 -11.73 -4.69
N SER A 152 0.38 -12.45 -3.65
CA SER A 152 -0.12 -13.81 -3.71
C SER A 152 -1.54 -13.86 -3.19
N LEU A 153 -2.45 -14.38 -4.00
CA LEU A 153 -3.81 -14.65 -3.58
C LEU A 153 -3.86 -16.07 -3.01
N SER A 154 -4.19 -16.18 -1.73
CA SER A 154 -4.38 -17.47 -1.08
C SER A 154 -5.82 -17.94 -1.35
N PRO A 155 -6.04 -19.13 -1.92
CA PRO A 155 -7.37 -19.61 -2.16
C PRO A 155 -8.10 -19.81 -0.82
N LEU A 156 -9.22 -19.12 -0.66
CA LEU A 156 -10.14 -19.39 0.42
C LEU A 156 -11.04 -20.54 -0.02
N SER A 157 -11.06 -21.62 0.73
CA SER A 157 -11.94 -22.75 0.45
C SER A 157 -13.39 -22.29 0.47
N GLY A 158 -14.07 -22.38 -0.66
CA GLY A 158 -15.53 -22.19 -0.78
C GLY A 158 -16.03 -20.76 -0.99
N ALA A 159 -15.20 -19.72 -1.01
CA ALA A 159 -15.60 -18.35 -1.33
C ALA A 159 -14.82 -17.82 -2.54
N ALA A 160 -15.48 -17.12 -3.43
CA ALA A 160 -14.81 -16.35 -4.47
C ALA A 160 -13.99 -15.24 -3.79
N ASN A 161 -12.69 -15.27 -3.94
CA ASN A 161 -11.82 -14.23 -3.43
C ASN A 161 -12.02 -12.98 -4.33
N ARG A 162 -12.83 -12.04 -3.88
CA ARG A 162 -13.07 -10.77 -4.57
C ARG A 162 -11.99 -9.79 -4.17
N THR A 163 -10.80 -9.94 -4.76
CA THR A 163 -9.71 -9.00 -4.59
C THR A 163 -9.62 -8.12 -5.82
N TYR A 164 -9.69 -6.82 -5.64
CA TYR A 164 -9.55 -5.84 -6.69
C TYR A 164 -8.17 -5.19 -6.62
N ILE A 165 -7.36 -5.33 -7.67
CA ILE A 165 -6.01 -4.79 -7.75
C ILE A 165 -5.95 -3.91 -8.98
N HIS A 166 -5.67 -2.61 -8.81
CA HIS A 166 -5.63 -1.66 -9.92
C HIS A 166 -4.60 -0.55 -9.69
N ASP A 167 -4.20 0.11 -10.78
CA ASP A 167 -3.24 1.21 -10.77
C ASP A 167 -1.93 0.89 -10.01
N CYS A 168 -1.54 -0.38 -10.00
CA CYS A 168 -0.33 -0.88 -9.36
C CYS A 168 0.80 -1.06 -10.37
N VAL A 169 2.04 -0.95 -9.90
CA VAL A 169 3.24 -1.22 -10.66
C VAL A 169 4.00 -2.37 -10.01
N PHE A 170 4.33 -3.39 -10.80
CA PHE A 170 5.19 -4.49 -10.36
C PHE A 170 6.58 -4.27 -10.96
N ALA A 171 7.51 -3.78 -10.14
CA ALA A 171 8.89 -3.54 -10.54
C ALA A 171 9.69 -4.82 -10.36
N LEU A 172 10.29 -5.30 -11.44
CA LEU A 172 11.18 -6.44 -11.41
C LEU A 172 12.58 -5.98 -11.03
N GLN A 173 13.15 -6.60 -10.02
CA GLN A 173 14.54 -6.38 -9.63
C GLN A 173 15.42 -7.48 -10.24
N GLY A 174 16.40 -7.06 -11.07
CA GLY A 174 17.50 -7.92 -11.52
C GLY A 174 17.23 -8.79 -12.76
N THR A 175 18.27 -9.45 -13.23
CA THR A 175 18.34 -10.32 -14.41
C THR A 175 17.63 -11.67 -14.25
N ALA A 176 16.72 -11.83 -13.32
CA ALA A 176 16.00 -13.07 -13.12
C ALA A 176 14.90 -13.24 -14.16
N SER A 177 14.86 -14.42 -14.76
CA SER A 177 13.80 -14.89 -15.65
C SER A 177 12.43 -14.61 -15.03
N VAL A 178 11.63 -13.80 -15.70
CA VAL A 178 10.29 -13.47 -15.27
C VAL A 178 9.37 -14.61 -15.67
N THR A 179 8.94 -15.38 -14.70
CA THR A 179 7.72 -16.18 -14.88
C THR A 179 6.55 -15.25 -14.57
N THR A 180 6.08 -14.53 -15.57
CA THR A 180 4.88 -13.70 -15.44
C THR A 180 3.69 -14.65 -15.43
N TYR A 181 3.14 -14.90 -14.26
CA TYR A 181 1.76 -15.34 -14.18
C TYR A 181 0.91 -14.09 -14.32
N GLY A 182 0.33 -13.91 -15.50
CA GLY A 182 -0.67 -12.89 -15.69
C GLY A 182 -1.87 -13.12 -14.77
N ILE A 183 -2.45 -12.04 -14.31
CA ILE A 183 -3.79 -12.02 -13.71
C ILE A 183 -4.79 -12.18 -14.84
#